data_3087876ee1844ac2ba644f7d1f84e60c
#
_entry.id   3087876ee1844ac2ba644f7d1f84e60c
#
_cell.length_a   1.000
_cell.length_b   1.000
_cell.length_c   1.000
_cell.angle_alpha   90.00
_cell.angle_beta   90.00
_cell.angle_gamma   90.00
#
_symmetry.space_group_name_H-M   'P 1'
#
loop_
_entity.id
_entity.type
_entity.pdbx_description
1 polymer ?
#
loop_
_entity_poly.entity_id
_entity_poly.type
_entity_poly.pdbx_seq_one_letter_code
_entity_poly.pdbx_strand_id
1 'polypeptide(L)'
;MVAQKKSNNSKPRVIALSIFIGALSLLIVARLFYIQVVHGKAFKEDADAQYTAPKAATVDRGTIFFQKKSGQLISAASQMSGFKMALVPDSILDAEATYNAISAIITLDKTDFLEKAAKKGDPYEELNIHLSREMADKIDTLKLSGVKLFQDKWRVYPANSLASQTIGFVAYKGDDLSGRYGLERYYNKTLGRTQNGQYVNFFAEIFSNLQSSFENNGNEGDVVTTIEPAVQAELEIELAAVQKKWSAEMAGGIIM
;
A
#
# COMPACT_ATOMS: atom_id res chain seq x y z
N MET A 1 -53.26 48.32 -47.85
CA MET A 1 -51.95 48.11 -47.12
C MET A 1 -51.69 46.65 -47.10
N VAL A 2 -50.80 46.14 -47.97
CA VAL A 2 -50.44 44.74 -48.05
C VAL A 2 -49.12 44.50 -47.22
N ALA A 3 -49.23 43.79 -46.15
CA ALA A 3 -48.05 43.46 -45.31
C ALA A 3 -47.15 42.52 -46.06
N GLN A 4 -45.93 42.88 -46.42
CA GLN A 4 -44.91 41.99 -46.96
C GLN A 4 -44.47 41.04 -45.87
N LYS A 5 -44.74 39.74 -46.07
CA LYS A 5 -44.28 38.63 -45.25
C LYS A 5 -42.75 38.45 -45.48
N LYS A 6 -41.95 38.92 -44.58
CA LYS A 6 -40.48 38.77 -44.61
C LYS A 6 -40.13 37.29 -44.52
N SER A 7 -39.76 36.68 -45.66
CA SER A 7 -39.30 35.28 -45.74
C SER A 7 -38.02 35.14 -44.92
N ASN A 8 -38.13 34.57 -43.76
CA ASN A 8 -36.97 34.31 -42.88
C ASN A 8 -36.23 33.10 -43.45
N ASN A 9 -35.21 33.37 -44.26
CA ASN A 9 -34.40 32.33 -44.92
C ASN A 9 -33.45 31.69 -43.87
N SER A 10 -33.99 30.83 -42.99
CA SER A 10 -33.24 30.13 -41.93
C SER A 10 -32.49 28.92 -42.44
N LYS A 11 -32.78 28.44 -43.63
CA LYS A 11 -32.17 27.22 -44.21
C LYS A 11 -30.64 27.22 -44.25
N PRO A 12 -29.97 28.32 -44.75
CA PRO A 12 -28.49 28.31 -44.78
C PRO A 12 -27.86 28.32 -43.39
N ARG A 13 -28.53 28.92 -42.39
CA ARG A 13 -28.05 28.95 -41.00
C ARG A 13 -28.16 27.56 -40.34
N VAL A 14 -29.24 26.83 -40.60
CA VAL A 14 -29.41 25.46 -40.11
C VAL A 14 -28.41 24.52 -40.76
N ILE A 15 -28.17 24.65 -42.06
CA ILE A 15 -27.15 23.86 -42.77
C ILE A 15 -25.75 24.14 -42.22
N ALA A 16 -25.39 25.41 -42.01
CA ALA A 16 -24.09 25.78 -41.43
C ALA A 16 -23.91 25.19 -40.01
N LEU A 17 -24.95 25.25 -39.17
CA LEU A 17 -24.95 24.68 -37.83
C LEU A 17 -24.79 23.14 -37.86
N SER A 18 -25.53 22.48 -38.79
CA SER A 18 -25.41 21.04 -38.95
C SER A 18 -24.04 20.57 -39.40
N ILE A 19 -23.42 21.34 -40.33
CA ILE A 19 -22.03 21.09 -40.78
C ILE A 19 -21.04 21.26 -39.60
N PHE A 20 -21.21 22.31 -38.80
CA PHE A 20 -20.37 22.57 -37.64
C PHE A 20 -20.47 21.46 -36.60
N ILE A 21 -21.70 21.00 -36.25
CA ILE A 21 -21.92 19.91 -35.33
C ILE A 21 -21.34 18.59 -35.90
N GLY A 22 -21.51 18.33 -37.21
CA GLY A 22 -20.93 17.18 -37.88
C GLY A 22 -19.38 17.16 -37.82
N ALA A 23 -18.77 18.31 -38.07
CA ALA A 23 -17.31 18.45 -37.98
C ALA A 23 -16.81 18.26 -36.55
N LEU A 24 -17.50 18.81 -35.55
CA LEU A 24 -17.17 18.63 -34.14
C LEU A 24 -17.29 17.14 -33.73
N SER A 25 -18.39 16.48 -34.16
CA SER A 25 -18.59 15.03 -33.90
C SER A 25 -17.49 14.17 -34.54
N LEU A 26 -17.10 14.49 -35.77
CA LEU A 26 -16.02 13.79 -36.45
C LEU A 26 -14.67 13.95 -35.72
N LEU A 27 -14.40 15.14 -35.22
CA LEU A 27 -13.18 15.43 -34.45
C LEU A 27 -13.15 14.65 -33.13
N ILE A 28 -14.29 14.55 -32.43
CA ILE A 28 -14.40 13.75 -31.20
C ILE A 28 -14.16 12.26 -31.49
N VAL A 29 -14.79 11.74 -32.53
CA VAL A 29 -14.60 10.32 -32.95
C VAL A 29 -13.16 10.04 -33.34
N ALA A 30 -12.53 10.94 -34.11
CA ALA A 30 -11.13 10.80 -34.48
C ALA A 30 -10.21 10.83 -33.25
N ARG A 31 -10.48 11.67 -32.27
CA ARG A 31 -9.72 11.72 -31.02
C ARG A 31 -9.92 10.47 -30.17
N LEU A 32 -11.16 9.97 -30.08
CA LEU A 32 -11.42 8.71 -29.37
C LEU A 32 -10.72 7.54 -30.04
N PHE A 33 -10.74 7.45 -31.37
CA PHE A 33 -10.03 6.45 -32.10
C PHE A 33 -8.51 6.51 -31.85
N TYR A 34 -7.95 7.74 -31.87
CA TYR A 34 -6.53 7.94 -31.59
C TYR A 34 -6.16 7.45 -30.17
N ILE A 35 -6.96 7.80 -29.17
CA ILE A 35 -6.73 7.38 -27.77
C ILE A 35 -6.88 5.87 -27.63
N GLN A 36 -7.94 5.26 -28.21
CA GLN A 36 -8.23 3.85 -28.02
C GLN A 36 -7.32 2.91 -28.82
N VAL A 37 -6.92 3.32 -30.04
CA VAL A 37 -6.12 2.45 -30.92
C VAL A 37 -4.63 2.73 -30.81
N VAL A 38 -4.24 4.00 -30.80
CA VAL A 38 -2.81 4.36 -30.77
C VAL A 38 -2.22 4.29 -29.35
N HIS A 39 -2.98 4.76 -28.35
CA HIS A 39 -2.54 4.75 -26.96
C HIS A 39 -3.19 3.67 -26.10
N GLY A 40 -4.07 2.85 -26.68
CA GLY A 40 -4.83 1.83 -25.96
C GLY A 40 -3.97 0.82 -25.21
N LYS A 41 -2.79 0.46 -25.77
CA LYS A 41 -1.85 -0.44 -25.08
C LYS A 41 -1.23 0.22 -23.86
N ALA A 42 -0.77 1.47 -23.96
CA ALA A 42 -0.19 2.20 -22.85
C ALA A 42 -1.23 2.42 -21.71
N PHE A 43 -2.45 2.82 -22.06
CA PHE A 43 -3.51 2.97 -21.07
C PHE A 43 -3.98 1.63 -20.49
N LYS A 44 -3.89 0.54 -21.24
CA LYS A 44 -4.16 -0.80 -20.71
C LYS A 44 -3.07 -1.23 -19.73
N GLU A 45 -1.81 -1.00 -20.05
CA GLU A 45 -0.68 -1.26 -19.14
C GLU A 45 -0.79 -0.43 -17.86
N ASP A 46 -1.16 0.85 -17.95
CA ASP A 46 -1.39 1.71 -16.78
C ASP A 46 -2.63 1.27 -15.97
N ALA A 47 -3.69 0.84 -16.64
CA ALA A 47 -4.88 0.30 -15.97
C ALA A 47 -4.56 -1.06 -15.31
N ASP A 48 -3.89 -1.96 -16.00
CA ASP A 48 -3.47 -3.25 -15.46
C ASP A 48 -2.51 -3.04 -14.27
N ALA A 49 -1.62 -2.04 -14.32
CA ALA A 49 -0.79 -1.65 -13.18
C ALA A 49 -1.61 -1.13 -11.99
N GLN A 50 -2.75 -0.47 -12.24
CA GLN A 50 -3.67 -0.05 -11.18
C GLN A 50 -4.52 -1.21 -10.64
N TYR A 51 -4.88 -2.18 -11.48
CA TYR A 51 -5.69 -3.35 -11.07
C TYR A 51 -4.85 -4.47 -10.48
N THR A 52 -3.59 -4.62 -10.90
CA THR A 52 -2.65 -5.61 -10.38
C THR A 52 -1.82 -5.09 -9.21
N ALA A 53 -1.81 -3.76 -8.97
CA ALA A 53 -1.37 -3.29 -7.66
C ALA A 53 -2.27 -3.99 -6.63
N PRO A 54 -1.74 -4.91 -5.79
CA PRO A 54 -2.55 -5.46 -4.74
C PRO A 54 -3.18 -4.26 -4.06
N LYS A 55 -4.48 -4.34 -3.76
CA LYS A 55 -5.10 -3.45 -2.77
C LYS A 55 -4.34 -3.72 -1.48
N ALA A 56 -3.09 -3.26 -1.41
CA ALA A 56 -2.37 -3.16 -0.18
C ALA A 56 -3.31 -2.33 0.65
N ALA A 57 -4.03 -3.00 1.51
CA ALA A 57 -4.86 -2.36 2.49
C ALA A 57 -3.90 -1.43 3.20
N THR A 58 -3.88 -0.17 2.81
CA THR A 58 -3.22 0.91 3.53
C THR A 58 -4.02 1.11 4.80
N VAL A 59 -4.19 0.01 5.56
CA VAL A 59 -4.85 0.03 6.84
C VAL A 59 -3.87 0.70 7.78
N ASP A 60 -4.13 1.95 8.09
CA ASP A 60 -3.43 2.61 9.17
C ASP A 60 -3.75 1.86 10.46
N ARG A 61 -2.70 1.49 11.19
CA ARG A 61 -2.83 0.72 12.41
C ARG A 61 -2.09 1.40 13.55
N GLY A 62 -2.79 1.61 14.65
CA GLY A 62 -2.26 2.20 15.87
C GLY A 62 -1.05 1.44 16.43
N THR A 63 -0.26 2.11 17.25
CA THR A 63 0.95 1.58 17.86
C THR A 63 0.63 0.90 19.20
N ILE A 64 1.31 -0.20 19.49
CA ILE A 64 1.32 -0.80 20.82
C ILE A 64 2.61 -0.36 21.50
N PHE A 65 2.50 0.19 22.70
CA PHE A 65 3.63 0.66 23.49
C PHE A 65 3.84 -0.19 24.74
N PHE A 66 5.09 -0.44 25.05
CA PHE A 66 5.55 -0.75 26.39
C PHE A 66 5.70 0.53 27.18
N GLN A 67 5.52 0.46 28.49
CA GLN A 67 5.73 1.60 29.38
C GLN A 67 6.82 1.30 30.40
N LYS A 68 7.90 2.08 30.37
CA LYS A 68 8.94 2.00 31.39
C LYS A 68 8.42 2.55 32.74
N LYS A 69 9.05 2.14 33.84
CA LYS A 69 8.80 2.70 35.18
C LYS A 69 8.93 4.23 35.24
N SER A 70 9.77 4.81 34.36
CA SER A 70 9.92 6.26 34.21
C SER A 70 8.73 6.95 33.50
N GLY A 71 7.76 6.19 32.99
CA GLY A 71 6.67 6.70 32.15
C GLY A 71 7.04 6.81 30.67
N GLN A 72 8.29 6.55 30.28
CA GLN A 72 8.72 6.59 28.88
C GLN A 72 8.04 5.45 28.10
N LEU A 73 7.49 5.76 26.92
CA LEU A 73 6.89 4.80 26.01
C LEU A 73 7.96 4.29 25.02
N ILE A 74 7.93 2.97 24.78
CA ILE A 74 8.75 2.28 23.79
C ILE A 74 7.80 1.49 22.88
N SER A 75 7.98 1.64 21.56
CA SER A 75 7.17 0.89 20.61
C SER A 75 7.40 -0.61 20.70
N ALA A 76 6.35 -1.38 20.98
CA ALA A 76 6.33 -2.83 20.90
C ALA A 76 5.92 -3.32 19.52
N ALA A 77 4.92 -2.65 18.93
CA ALA A 77 4.47 -2.89 17.58
C ALA A 77 4.05 -1.57 16.95
N SER A 78 4.57 -1.25 15.77
CA SER A 78 4.27 -0.02 15.04
C SER A 78 4.10 -0.30 13.56
N GLN A 79 3.59 0.69 12.84
CA GLN A 79 3.48 0.64 11.40
C GLN A 79 4.62 1.43 10.77
N MET A 80 5.24 0.85 9.76
CA MET A 80 6.18 1.56 8.89
C MET A 80 5.55 1.77 7.52
N SER A 81 5.91 2.91 6.92
CA SER A 81 5.55 3.25 5.54
C SER A 81 6.79 3.28 4.68
N GLY A 82 6.69 2.77 3.48
CA GLY A 82 7.77 2.77 2.51
C GLY A 82 7.26 2.30 1.16
N PHE A 83 8.07 1.50 0.49
CA PHE A 83 7.76 1.02 -0.84
C PHE A 83 8.02 -0.49 -0.92
N LYS A 84 7.25 -1.17 -1.75
CA LYS A 84 7.52 -2.51 -2.22
C LYS A 84 7.85 -2.46 -3.71
N MET A 85 8.64 -3.41 -4.15
CA MET A 85 9.05 -3.54 -5.54
C MET A 85 8.38 -4.74 -6.18
N ALA A 86 7.90 -4.54 -7.40
CA ALA A 86 7.37 -5.60 -8.23
C ALA A 86 7.99 -5.57 -9.61
N LEU A 87 7.99 -6.74 -10.24
CA LEU A 87 8.44 -6.93 -11.60
C LEU A 87 7.23 -7.13 -12.52
N VAL A 88 7.33 -6.58 -13.71
CA VAL A 88 6.48 -6.89 -14.87
C VAL A 88 7.33 -7.69 -15.85
N PRO A 89 7.35 -9.03 -15.76
CA PRO A 89 8.31 -9.87 -16.50
C PRO A 89 8.36 -9.64 -18.00
N ASP A 90 7.19 -9.36 -18.61
CA ASP A 90 7.10 -9.10 -20.06
C ASP A 90 7.79 -7.80 -20.49
N SER A 91 7.94 -6.84 -19.57
CA SER A 91 8.57 -5.55 -19.83
C SER A 91 10.06 -5.54 -19.53
N ILE A 92 10.60 -6.60 -18.91
CA ILE A 92 12.04 -6.72 -18.63
C ILE A 92 12.76 -7.19 -19.88
N LEU A 93 13.65 -6.34 -20.41
CA LEU A 93 14.43 -6.62 -21.61
C LEU A 93 15.65 -7.51 -21.31
N ASP A 94 16.36 -7.21 -20.23
CA ASP A 94 17.54 -7.93 -19.75
C ASP A 94 17.46 -8.09 -18.22
N ALA A 95 17.16 -9.29 -17.76
CA ALA A 95 16.98 -9.59 -16.35
C ALA A 95 18.29 -9.49 -15.55
N GLU A 96 19.42 -9.90 -16.14
CA GLU A 96 20.75 -9.84 -15.50
C GLU A 96 21.20 -8.39 -15.34
N ALA A 97 21.08 -7.57 -16.37
CA ALA A 97 21.42 -6.15 -16.30
C ALA A 97 20.52 -5.42 -15.30
N THR A 98 19.21 -5.72 -15.27
CA THR A 98 18.25 -5.17 -14.31
C THR A 98 18.61 -5.57 -12.88
N TYR A 99 18.90 -6.85 -12.64
CA TYR A 99 19.37 -7.34 -11.35
C TYR A 99 20.61 -6.60 -10.87
N ASN A 100 21.65 -6.51 -11.73
CA ASN A 100 22.92 -5.87 -11.39
C ASN A 100 22.74 -4.38 -11.03
N ALA A 101 21.87 -3.68 -11.75
CA ALA A 101 21.58 -2.27 -11.46
C ALA A 101 20.88 -2.09 -10.10
N ILE A 102 19.93 -2.94 -9.75
CA ILE A 102 19.21 -2.87 -8.49
C ILE A 102 20.07 -3.35 -7.33
N SER A 103 20.83 -4.43 -7.52
CA SER A 103 21.69 -5.00 -6.48
C SER A 103 22.84 -4.10 -6.04
N ALA A 104 23.18 -3.10 -6.85
CA ALA A 104 24.12 -2.03 -6.45
C ALA A 104 23.52 -1.09 -5.36
N ILE A 105 22.19 -1.05 -5.20
CA ILE A 105 21.50 -0.16 -4.24
C ILE A 105 21.00 -0.96 -3.04
N ILE A 106 20.49 -2.18 -3.27
CA ILE A 106 19.89 -3.03 -2.24
C ILE A 106 20.36 -4.47 -2.37
N THR A 107 20.35 -5.22 -1.27
CA THR A 107 20.65 -6.66 -1.29
C THR A 107 19.43 -7.43 -1.81
N LEU A 108 19.63 -8.20 -2.87
CA LEU A 108 18.61 -9.04 -3.51
C LEU A 108 19.10 -10.47 -3.63
N ASP A 109 18.20 -11.43 -3.46
CA ASP A 109 18.47 -12.80 -3.90
C ASP A 109 18.40 -12.89 -5.42
N LYS A 110 19.55 -13.26 -6.03
CA LYS A 110 19.67 -13.33 -7.50
C LYS A 110 18.76 -14.41 -8.06
N THR A 111 18.66 -15.55 -7.39
CA THR A 111 17.90 -16.68 -7.88
C THR A 111 16.41 -16.36 -7.88
N ASP A 112 15.87 -15.85 -6.76
CA ASP A 112 14.46 -15.42 -6.66
C ASP A 112 14.13 -14.33 -7.69
N PHE A 113 15.03 -13.35 -7.87
CA PHE A 113 14.83 -12.28 -8.85
C PHE A 113 14.74 -12.82 -10.29
N LEU A 114 15.70 -13.66 -10.70
CA LEU A 114 15.73 -14.19 -12.05
C LEU A 114 14.58 -15.16 -12.35
N GLU A 115 14.18 -15.98 -11.36
CA GLU A 115 13.01 -16.85 -11.47
C GLU A 115 11.73 -16.05 -11.69
N LYS A 116 11.54 -14.96 -10.94
CA LYS A 116 10.38 -14.08 -11.10
C LYS A 116 10.43 -13.31 -12.43
N ALA A 117 11.58 -12.79 -12.81
CA ALA A 117 11.75 -12.09 -14.09
C ALA A 117 11.52 -12.99 -15.31
N ALA A 118 11.69 -14.32 -15.16
CA ALA A 118 11.50 -15.29 -16.23
C ALA A 118 10.03 -15.69 -16.46
N LYS A 119 9.10 -15.36 -15.56
CA LYS A 119 7.67 -15.72 -15.62
C LYS A 119 6.91 -14.90 -16.68
N LYS A 120 7.26 -15.08 -17.94
CA LYS A 120 6.59 -14.38 -19.05
C LYS A 120 5.10 -14.69 -19.08
N GLY A 121 4.28 -13.67 -19.36
CA GLY A 121 2.82 -13.74 -19.31
C GLY A 121 2.23 -13.45 -17.94
N ASP A 122 3.03 -13.34 -16.88
CA ASP A 122 2.58 -12.85 -15.59
C ASP A 122 2.69 -11.31 -15.55
N PRO A 123 1.57 -10.60 -15.33
CA PRO A 123 1.59 -9.14 -15.32
C PRO A 123 2.26 -8.54 -14.08
N TYR A 124 2.46 -9.35 -13.00
CA TYR A 124 2.92 -8.84 -11.72
C TYR A 124 3.59 -9.91 -10.85
N GLU A 125 4.87 -9.74 -10.56
CA GLU A 125 5.61 -10.57 -9.61
C GLU A 125 6.18 -9.70 -8.49
N GLU A 126 5.73 -9.92 -7.27
CA GLU A 126 6.18 -9.15 -6.11
C GLU A 126 7.51 -9.68 -5.57
N LEU A 127 8.46 -8.79 -5.39
CA LEU A 127 9.65 -9.05 -4.59
C LEU A 127 9.34 -8.68 -3.14
N ASN A 128 9.44 -9.66 -2.24
CA ASN A 128 9.15 -9.47 -0.80
C ASN A 128 10.21 -8.57 -0.12
N ILE A 129 10.32 -7.32 -0.58
CA ILE A 129 11.32 -6.37 -0.13
C ILE A 129 10.63 -5.06 0.23
N HIS A 130 10.90 -4.62 1.45
CA HIS A 130 10.47 -3.31 1.92
C HIS A 130 11.59 -2.30 1.73
N LEU A 131 11.31 -1.24 1.01
CA LEU A 131 12.26 -0.18 0.68
C LEU A 131 11.94 1.10 1.44
N SER A 132 12.98 1.76 1.93
CA SER A 132 12.84 3.14 2.37
C SER A 132 12.58 4.06 1.16
N ARG A 133 12.02 5.24 1.43
CA ARG A 133 11.82 6.25 0.37
C ARG A 133 13.12 6.54 -0.38
N GLU A 134 14.23 6.70 0.35
CA GLU A 134 15.54 7.00 -0.25
C GLU A 134 16.01 5.91 -1.24
N MET A 135 15.83 4.63 -0.87
CA MET A 135 16.16 3.50 -1.73
C MET A 135 15.24 3.44 -2.96
N ALA A 136 13.94 3.64 -2.74
CA ALA A 136 12.95 3.66 -3.80
C ALA A 136 13.23 4.80 -4.82
N ASP A 137 13.54 6.01 -4.34
CA ASP A 137 13.88 7.14 -5.20
C ASP A 137 15.15 6.86 -6.03
N LYS A 138 16.18 6.23 -5.43
CA LYS A 138 17.40 5.82 -6.16
C LYS A 138 17.08 4.80 -7.26
N ILE A 139 16.24 3.81 -6.98
CA ILE A 139 15.85 2.80 -7.97
C ILE A 139 14.99 3.44 -9.08
N ASP A 140 14.05 4.33 -8.72
CA ASP A 140 13.22 5.02 -9.71
C ASP A 140 14.03 5.88 -10.67
N THR A 141 15.14 6.48 -10.23
CA THR A 141 16.03 7.26 -11.11
C THR A 141 16.68 6.42 -12.20
N LEU A 142 16.83 5.10 -12.01
CA LEU A 142 17.38 4.19 -13.00
C LEU A 142 16.43 3.94 -14.18
N LYS A 143 15.14 4.28 -14.04
CA LYS A 143 14.09 4.12 -15.07
C LYS A 143 14.10 2.74 -15.75
N LEU A 144 14.26 1.69 -14.94
CA LEU A 144 14.35 0.32 -15.43
C LEU A 144 13.00 -0.17 -15.95
N SER A 145 13.00 -0.67 -17.20
CA SER A 145 11.81 -1.25 -17.79
C SER A 145 11.37 -2.51 -17.02
N GLY A 146 10.08 -2.61 -16.70
CA GLY A 146 9.54 -3.76 -15.98
C GLY A 146 9.75 -3.73 -14.47
N VAL A 147 10.33 -2.68 -13.90
CA VAL A 147 10.42 -2.48 -12.44
C VAL A 147 9.38 -1.46 -12.01
N LYS A 148 8.55 -1.83 -11.04
CA LYS A 148 7.51 -0.96 -10.48
C LYS A 148 7.68 -0.82 -8.98
N LEU A 149 7.47 0.39 -8.48
CA LEU A 149 7.52 0.71 -7.05
C LEU A 149 6.13 1.15 -6.59
N PHE A 150 5.64 0.54 -5.52
CA PHE A 150 4.34 0.86 -4.94
C PHE A 150 4.53 1.29 -3.49
N GLN A 151 3.80 2.28 -3.06
CA GLN A 151 3.74 2.61 -1.63
C GLN A 151 3.15 1.44 -0.87
N ASP A 152 3.76 1.11 0.25
CA ASP A 152 3.32 0.03 1.11
C ASP A 152 3.44 0.42 2.58
N LYS A 153 2.62 -0.23 3.42
CA LYS A 153 2.66 -0.08 4.87
C LYS A 153 2.68 -1.47 5.49
N TRP A 154 3.62 -1.70 6.37
CA TRP A 154 3.75 -3.00 7.04
C TRP A 154 3.92 -2.85 8.55
N ARG A 155 3.55 -3.89 9.26
CA ARG A 155 3.71 -3.96 10.71
C ARG A 155 5.12 -4.35 11.07
N VAL A 156 5.72 -3.64 12.01
CA VAL A 156 7.04 -3.95 12.59
C VAL A 156 6.95 -4.11 14.08
N TYR A 157 7.81 -4.97 14.59
CA TYR A 157 7.95 -5.29 16.02
C TYR A 157 9.37 -4.95 16.46
N PRO A 158 9.65 -3.67 16.82
CA PRO A 158 11.02 -3.22 17.11
C PRO A 158 11.67 -3.95 18.27
N ALA A 159 10.88 -4.49 19.20
CA ALA A 159 11.36 -5.27 20.34
C ALA A 159 11.64 -6.75 20.00
N ASN A 160 11.58 -7.13 18.73
CA ASN A 160 11.78 -8.48 18.24
C ASN A 160 10.89 -9.52 18.96
N SER A 161 11.48 -10.48 19.69
CA SER A 161 10.74 -11.55 20.38
C SER A 161 10.17 -11.12 21.74
N LEU A 162 10.54 -9.96 22.27
CA LEU A 162 10.14 -9.53 23.61
C LEU A 162 8.62 -9.43 23.73
N ALA A 163 8.05 -10.15 24.68
CA ALA A 163 6.62 -10.29 24.91
C ALA A 163 5.82 -10.71 23.67
N SER A 164 6.45 -11.40 22.70
CA SER A 164 5.83 -11.74 21.43
C SER A 164 4.51 -12.51 21.55
N GLN A 165 4.40 -13.39 22.53
CA GLN A 165 3.17 -14.13 22.81
C GLN A 165 2.05 -13.23 23.34
N THR A 166 2.38 -12.19 24.08
CA THR A 166 1.41 -11.23 24.62
C THR A 166 1.04 -10.19 23.57
N ILE A 167 2.02 -9.61 22.87
CA ILE A 167 1.80 -8.64 21.80
C ILE A 167 1.05 -9.28 20.64
N GLY A 168 1.46 -10.48 20.23
CA GLY A 168 0.89 -11.17 19.09
C GLY A 168 1.37 -10.63 17.74
N PHE A 169 0.61 -10.91 16.71
CA PHE A 169 0.97 -10.52 15.33
C PHE A 169 -0.27 -10.26 14.48
N VAL A 170 -0.03 -9.57 13.35
CA VAL A 170 -1.02 -9.37 12.29
C VAL A 170 -0.73 -10.30 11.12
N ALA A 171 -1.78 -10.76 10.45
CA ALA A 171 -1.67 -11.50 9.20
C ALA A 171 -2.93 -11.31 8.36
N TYR A 172 -2.83 -11.61 7.09
CA TYR A 172 -3.96 -11.54 6.17
C TYR A 172 -5.00 -12.64 6.46
N LYS A 173 -6.27 -12.25 6.33
CA LYS A 173 -7.42 -13.16 6.30
C LYS A 173 -8.25 -12.78 5.07
N GLY A 174 -8.03 -13.48 3.96
CA GLY A 174 -8.43 -12.97 2.65
C GLY A 174 -7.64 -11.69 2.34
N ASP A 175 -8.32 -10.62 1.99
CA ASP A 175 -7.70 -9.35 1.65
C ASP A 175 -7.48 -8.42 2.87
N ASP A 176 -7.96 -8.80 4.06
CA ASP A 176 -7.89 -7.97 5.26
C ASP A 176 -6.68 -8.32 6.14
N LEU A 177 -5.83 -7.33 6.40
CA LEU A 177 -4.77 -7.42 7.41
C LEU A 177 -5.38 -7.20 8.81
N SER A 178 -5.34 -8.21 9.65
CA SER A 178 -5.96 -8.18 10.98
C SER A 178 -5.09 -8.84 12.04
N GLY A 179 -5.30 -8.44 13.31
CA GLY A 179 -4.67 -9.09 14.46
C GLY A 179 -5.09 -10.55 14.58
N ARG A 180 -4.11 -11.46 14.61
CA ARG A 180 -4.36 -12.92 14.66
C ARG A 180 -4.19 -13.50 16.05
N TYR A 181 -3.37 -12.88 16.86
CA TYR A 181 -3.03 -13.34 18.19
C TYR A 181 -2.72 -12.18 19.13
N GLY A 182 -2.74 -12.41 20.44
CA GLY A 182 -2.34 -11.49 21.51
C GLY A 182 -3.12 -10.17 21.54
N LEU A 183 -2.47 -9.11 21.96
CA LEU A 183 -3.03 -7.76 22.02
C LEU A 183 -3.42 -7.22 20.64
N GLU A 184 -2.67 -7.59 19.61
CA GLU A 184 -3.02 -7.27 18.23
C GLU A 184 -4.44 -7.76 17.87
N ARG A 185 -4.81 -8.96 18.29
CA ARG A 185 -6.16 -9.52 18.07
C ARG A 185 -7.18 -8.90 19.02
N TYR A 186 -6.84 -8.78 20.30
CA TYR A 186 -7.77 -8.30 21.31
C TYR A 186 -8.21 -6.86 21.03
N TYR A 187 -7.24 -6.00 20.71
CA TYR A 187 -7.47 -4.59 20.38
C TYR A 187 -7.59 -4.34 18.86
N ASN A 188 -7.96 -5.35 18.06
CA ASN A 188 -8.00 -5.20 16.60
C ASN A 188 -8.89 -4.04 16.14
N LYS A 189 -10.02 -3.81 16.81
CA LYS A 189 -10.94 -2.70 16.50
C LYS A 189 -10.36 -1.34 16.87
N THR A 190 -9.64 -1.25 17.97
CA THR A 190 -8.99 -0.02 18.44
C THR A 190 -7.78 0.33 17.60
N LEU A 191 -6.95 -0.67 17.29
CA LEU A 191 -5.74 -0.49 16.49
C LEU A 191 -6.04 -0.30 15.01
N GLY A 192 -7.05 -1.00 14.47
CA GLY A 192 -7.42 -0.88 13.06
C GLY A 192 -8.11 0.46 12.81
N ARG A 193 -7.45 1.35 12.09
CA ARG A 193 -8.04 2.60 11.62
C ARG A 193 -8.75 2.30 10.31
N THR A 194 -10.06 2.33 10.33
CA THR A 194 -10.89 2.10 9.15
C THR A 194 -10.89 3.37 8.29
N GLN A 195 -9.83 3.57 7.55
CA GLN A 195 -9.99 4.41 6.37
C GLN A 195 -10.85 3.60 5.39
N ASN A 196 -12.12 3.97 5.29
CA ASN A 196 -12.96 3.51 4.21
C ASN A 196 -12.19 3.70 2.91
N GLY A 197 -11.83 2.58 2.25
CA GLY A 197 -11.05 2.55 1.04
C GLY A 197 -11.80 3.19 -0.13
N GLN A 198 -11.91 4.50 -0.09
CA GLN A 198 -12.22 5.32 -1.23
C GLN A 198 -10.91 5.84 -1.78
N TYR A 199 -10.76 5.73 -3.08
CA TYR A 199 -9.73 6.39 -3.85
C TYR A 199 -9.48 7.78 -3.26
N VAL A 200 -8.31 7.97 -2.65
CA VAL A 200 -7.96 9.27 -2.11
C VAL A 200 -7.63 10.16 -3.31
N ASN A 201 -8.66 10.78 -3.82
CA ASN A 201 -8.51 11.94 -4.67
C ASN A 201 -7.80 12.97 -3.79
N PHE A 202 -6.65 13.51 -4.23
CA PHE A 202 -5.85 14.51 -3.50
C PHE A 202 -6.71 15.64 -2.89
N PHE A 203 -7.82 15.97 -3.55
CA PHE A 203 -8.81 16.92 -3.04
C PHE A 203 -9.68 16.35 -1.90
N ALA A 204 -9.95 15.05 -1.89
CA ALA A 204 -10.70 14.42 -0.81
C ALA A 204 -9.89 14.36 0.49
N GLU A 205 -8.55 14.22 0.41
CA GLU A 205 -7.67 14.24 1.57
C GLU A 205 -7.63 15.61 2.25
N ILE A 206 -7.65 16.70 1.49
CA ILE A 206 -7.72 18.07 2.02
C ILE A 206 -9.07 18.31 2.71
N PHE A 207 -10.18 17.79 2.16
CA PHE A 207 -11.51 17.96 2.73
C PHE A 207 -11.82 16.95 3.84
N SER A 208 -11.29 15.71 3.80
CA SER A 208 -11.51 14.70 4.84
C SER A 208 -10.79 15.05 6.13
N ASN A 209 -9.61 15.69 6.07
CA ASN A 209 -8.92 16.20 7.25
C ASN A 209 -9.70 17.29 8.00
N LEU A 210 -10.60 18.01 7.33
CA LEU A 210 -11.51 18.94 7.97
C LEU A 210 -12.74 18.23 8.58
N GLN A 211 -13.23 17.18 7.97
CA GLN A 211 -14.44 16.48 8.39
C GLN A 211 -14.15 15.40 9.45
N SER A 212 -13.00 14.71 9.38
CA SER A 212 -12.57 13.74 10.39
C SER A 212 -12.22 14.36 11.74
N SER A 213 -11.94 15.66 11.78
CA SER A 213 -11.80 16.41 13.04
C SER A 213 -13.14 16.57 13.79
N PHE A 214 -14.28 16.33 13.15
CA PHE A 214 -15.62 16.42 13.73
C PHE A 214 -16.32 15.07 13.93
N GLU A 215 -15.85 14.01 13.25
CA GLU A 215 -16.36 12.63 13.41
C GLU A 215 -15.32 11.69 14.04
N ASN A 216 -14.77 12.08 15.16
CA ASN A 216 -13.95 11.19 15.98
C ASN A 216 -14.86 10.15 16.63
N ASN A 217 -15.13 9.05 15.93
CA ASN A 217 -15.64 7.82 16.54
C ASN A 217 -14.55 7.28 17.47
N GLY A 218 -14.64 7.61 18.77
CA GLY A 218 -13.64 7.46 19.81
C GLY A 218 -13.18 6.03 20.16
N ASN A 219 -13.08 5.14 19.17
CA ASN A 219 -12.64 3.76 19.31
C ASN A 219 -11.29 3.44 18.62
N GLU A 220 -10.73 4.38 17.87
CA GLU A 220 -9.47 4.20 17.17
C GLU A 220 -8.32 4.86 17.93
N GLY A 221 -7.18 4.17 18.07
CA GLY A 221 -6.04 4.73 18.79
C GLY A 221 -4.87 3.78 18.96
N ASP A 222 -3.99 4.19 19.84
CA ASP A 222 -2.84 3.41 20.25
C ASP A 222 -3.15 2.66 21.57
N VAL A 223 -2.39 1.61 21.83
CA VAL A 223 -2.50 0.81 23.06
C VAL A 223 -1.21 0.99 23.87
N VAL A 224 -1.35 1.47 25.09
CA VAL A 224 -0.23 1.54 26.05
C VAL A 224 -0.38 0.38 27.04
N THR A 225 0.64 -0.48 27.10
CA THR A 225 0.68 -1.59 28.05
C THR A 225 1.40 -1.17 29.33
N THR A 226 1.15 -1.87 30.40
CA THR A 226 1.90 -1.77 31.65
C THR A 226 3.12 -2.68 31.71
N ILE A 227 3.48 -3.31 30.58
CA ILE A 227 4.64 -4.18 30.49
C ILE A 227 5.89 -3.31 30.55
N GLU A 228 6.74 -3.56 31.56
CA GLU A 228 8.05 -2.93 31.71
C GLU A 228 9.08 -3.80 30.96
N PRO A 229 9.71 -3.27 29.89
CA PRO A 229 10.56 -4.07 29.00
C PRO A 229 11.73 -4.78 29.70
N ALA A 230 12.37 -4.14 30.66
CA ALA A 230 13.50 -4.72 31.37
C ALA A 230 13.07 -5.90 32.25
N VAL A 231 11.95 -5.76 32.94
CA VAL A 231 11.39 -6.85 33.77
C VAL A 231 10.93 -8.02 32.91
N GLN A 232 10.31 -7.72 31.77
CA GLN A 232 9.87 -8.73 30.81
C GLN A 232 11.06 -9.49 30.21
N ALA A 233 12.14 -8.80 29.85
CA ALA A 233 13.35 -9.42 29.31
C ALA A 233 13.99 -10.37 30.31
N GLU A 234 14.13 -9.94 31.56
CA GLU A 234 14.68 -10.79 32.63
C GLU A 234 13.82 -12.03 32.87
N LEU A 235 12.49 -11.86 32.93
CA LEU A 235 11.57 -12.99 33.07
C LEU A 235 11.75 -14.01 31.94
N GLU A 236 11.88 -13.57 30.69
CA GLU A 236 12.07 -14.46 29.55
C GLU A 236 13.40 -15.21 29.61
N ILE A 237 14.48 -14.54 30.04
CA ILE A 237 15.80 -15.14 30.22
C ILE A 237 15.74 -16.25 31.29
N GLU A 238 15.15 -15.94 32.45
CA GLU A 238 15.04 -16.92 33.57
C GLU A 238 14.12 -18.09 33.20
N LEU A 239 13.01 -17.84 32.53
CA LEU A 239 12.12 -18.92 32.05
C LEU A 239 12.82 -19.84 31.04
N ALA A 240 13.60 -19.27 30.11
CA ALA A 240 14.39 -20.05 29.16
C ALA A 240 15.45 -20.91 29.87
N ALA A 241 16.12 -20.36 30.91
CA ALA A 241 17.07 -21.07 31.71
C ALA A 241 16.42 -22.27 32.48
N VAL A 242 15.25 -22.02 33.08
CA VAL A 242 14.47 -23.07 33.79
C VAL A 242 14.02 -24.16 32.79
N GLN A 243 13.48 -23.75 31.65
CA GLN A 243 13.03 -24.68 30.61
C GLN A 243 14.17 -25.60 30.15
N LYS A 244 15.35 -25.03 29.88
CA LYS A 244 16.55 -25.80 29.51
C LYS A 244 17.02 -26.73 30.62
N LYS A 245 17.06 -26.23 31.85
CA LYS A 245 17.55 -27.00 33.02
C LYS A 245 16.70 -28.25 33.31
N TRP A 246 15.40 -28.12 33.15
CA TRP A 246 14.45 -29.17 33.46
C TRP A 246 13.93 -29.93 32.23
N SER A 247 14.43 -29.59 31.04
CA SER A 247 13.95 -30.15 29.76
C SER A 247 12.40 -30.04 29.63
N ALA A 248 11.82 -28.96 30.13
CA ALA A 248 10.40 -28.77 30.12
C ALA A 248 9.93 -28.38 28.72
N GLU A 249 8.78 -28.90 28.27
CA GLU A 249 8.19 -28.49 27.00
C GLU A 249 7.73 -27.07 27.04
N MET A 250 7.28 -26.58 28.20
CA MET A 250 6.75 -25.23 28.36
C MET A 250 7.10 -24.68 29.76
N ALA A 251 7.42 -23.40 29.81
CA ALA A 251 7.59 -22.64 31.04
C ALA A 251 6.85 -21.30 30.92
N GLY A 252 6.26 -20.83 31.98
CA GLY A 252 5.53 -19.58 32.03
C GLY A 252 5.63 -18.90 33.39
N GLY A 253 5.60 -17.55 33.40
CA GLY A 253 5.64 -16.75 34.61
C GLY A 253 4.83 -15.48 34.43
N ILE A 254 4.30 -14.94 35.51
CA ILE A 254 3.57 -13.67 35.55
C ILE A 254 4.12 -12.86 36.71
N ILE A 255 4.52 -11.61 36.41
CA ILE A 255 4.92 -10.60 37.39
C ILE A 255 3.83 -9.53 37.39
N MET A 256 3.25 -9.23 38.55
CA MET A 256 2.20 -8.23 38.74
C MET A 256 2.64 -7.17 39.74
#